data_baf70ae7e9ba58158a56d940d65fd7c6
#
_entry.id   baf70ae7e9ba58158a56d940d65fd7c6
#
_cell.length_a   1.000
_cell.length_b   1.000
_cell.length_c   1.000
_cell.angle_alpha   90.00
_cell.angle_beta   90.00
_cell.angle_gamma   90.00
#
_symmetry.space_group_name_H-M   'P 1'
#
loop_
_entity.id
_entity.type
_entity.pdbx_description
1 polymer ?
#
loop_
_entity_poly.entity_id
_entity_poly.type
_entity_poly.pdbx_seq_one_letter_code
_entity_poly.pdbx_strand_id
1 'polypeptide(L)'
;MGLLLKFKLIRNILFHFIFLSALVTLPNLGLWQLDRLEWKNELLNNISSRQSAENITFPYNERIKDFEYRNTSVEGKFMENTQTFFFRPNLSGQSGYNVVSAFKTIDDSVIYLDIGWIPFEQKENIDFLDIDYKKNFSLKGILISSKQRNMFSPENDYIKNIWYTLSSTEMNQFYKLNGSFFILKIIDQNYFEQTLIEFNPTQIPNNHLQYAGTWFLLFIVVGVLYFYQVYRIIRIKWNT
;
A
#
# COMPACT_ATOMS: atom_id res chain seq x y z
N MET A 1 -13.61 -57.22 -14.17
CA MET A 1 -13.46 -56.43 -15.43
C MET A 1 -14.12 -55.05 -15.39
N GLY A 2 -15.34 -54.93 -14.84
CA GLY A 2 -16.08 -53.63 -14.78
C GLY A 2 -15.45 -52.53 -13.93
N LEU A 3 -14.78 -52.84 -12.82
CA LEU A 3 -14.19 -51.85 -11.91
C LEU A 3 -12.98 -51.14 -12.53
N LEU A 4 -12.09 -51.85 -13.18
CA LEU A 4 -10.91 -51.35 -13.87
C LEU A 4 -11.27 -50.40 -15.05
N LEU A 5 -12.33 -50.74 -15.79
CA LEU A 5 -12.87 -49.87 -16.86
C LEU A 5 -13.42 -48.57 -16.32
N LYS A 6 -14.14 -48.60 -15.21
CA LYS A 6 -14.66 -47.38 -14.52
C LYS A 6 -13.50 -46.50 -14.04
N PHE A 7 -12.46 -47.04 -13.43
CA PHE A 7 -11.28 -46.31 -13.00
C PHE A 7 -10.55 -45.63 -14.16
N LYS A 8 -10.39 -46.30 -15.29
CA LYS A 8 -9.76 -45.78 -16.51
C LYS A 8 -10.59 -44.60 -17.10
N LEU A 9 -11.92 -44.73 -17.10
CA LEU A 9 -12.82 -43.70 -17.59
C LEU A 9 -12.77 -42.46 -16.71
N ILE A 10 -12.88 -42.62 -15.38
CA ILE A 10 -12.83 -41.51 -14.41
C ILE A 10 -11.49 -40.78 -14.52
N ARG A 11 -10.38 -41.48 -14.60
CA ARG A 11 -9.04 -40.92 -14.76
C ARG A 11 -8.93 -40.07 -16.03
N ASN A 12 -9.48 -40.54 -17.13
CA ASN A 12 -9.46 -39.79 -18.41
C ASN A 12 -10.35 -38.53 -18.33
N ILE A 13 -11.52 -38.61 -17.75
CA ILE A 13 -12.41 -37.46 -17.56
C ILE A 13 -11.73 -36.41 -16.68
N LEU A 14 -11.16 -36.84 -15.57
CA LEU A 14 -10.45 -35.95 -14.64
C LEU A 14 -9.23 -35.28 -15.31
N PHE A 15 -8.48 -36.01 -16.12
CA PHE A 15 -7.37 -35.46 -16.90
C PHE A 15 -7.82 -34.36 -17.83
N HIS A 16 -8.83 -34.58 -18.66
CA HIS A 16 -9.33 -33.56 -19.58
C HIS A 16 -9.92 -32.38 -18.81
N PHE A 17 -10.64 -32.61 -17.74
CA PHE A 17 -11.22 -31.58 -16.89
C PHE A 17 -10.14 -30.65 -16.31
N ILE A 18 -9.07 -31.20 -15.73
CA ILE A 18 -7.97 -30.42 -15.16
C ILE A 18 -7.28 -29.57 -16.23
N PHE A 19 -6.92 -30.18 -17.36
CA PHE A 19 -6.23 -29.45 -18.43
C PHE A 19 -7.09 -28.38 -19.08
N LEU A 20 -8.35 -28.66 -19.36
CA LEU A 20 -9.28 -27.68 -19.92
C LEU A 20 -9.56 -26.52 -18.92
N SER A 21 -9.72 -26.83 -17.63
CA SER A 21 -9.84 -25.80 -16.60
C SER A 21 -8.59 -24.92 -16.55
N ALA A 22 -7.39 -25.51 -16.62
CA ALA A 22 -6.14 -24.75 -16.63
C ALA A 22 -6.02 -23.88 -17.89
N LEU A 23 -6.39 -24.40 -19.06
CA LEU A 23 -6.37 -23.65 -20.33
C LEU A 23 -7.35 -22.47 -20.36
N VAL A 24 -8.39 -22.48 -19.54
CA VAL A 24 -9.29 -21.35 -19.37
C VAL A 24 -8.77 -20.41 -18.29
N THR A 25 -8.31 -20.94 -17.16
CA THR A 25 -7.95 -20.12 -15.98
C THR A 25 -6.65 -19.34 -16.20
N LEU A 26 -5.61 -19.98 -16.77
CA LEU A 26 -4.30 -19.36 -16.91
C LEU A 26 -4.30 -18.09 -17.77
N PRO A 27 -4.92 -18.05 -18.99
CA PRO A 27 -4.97 -16.81 -19.75
C PRO A 27 -5.82 -15.73 -19.09
N ASN A 28 -6.89 -16.09 -18.37
CA ASN A 28 -7.68 -15.11 -17.62
C ASN A 28 -6.88 -14.48 -16.47
N LEU A 29 -6.02 -15.25 -15.79
CA LEU A 29 -5.09 -14.70 -14.81
C LEU A 29 -4.06 -13.78 -15.45
N GLY A 30 -3.58 -14.12 -16.64
CA GLY A 30 -2.68 -13.25 -17.41
C GLY A 30 -3.34 -11.91 -17.78
N LEU A 31 -4.55 -11.94 -18.31
CA LEU A 31 -5.34 -10.75 -18.63
C LEU A 31 -5.62 -9.91 -17.38
N TRP A 32 -6.04 -10.53 -16.28
CA TRP A 32 -6.24 -9.83 -15.01
C TRP A 32 -4.98 -9.11 -14.51
N GLN A 33 -3.79 -9.69 -14.70
CA GLN A 33 -2.54 -9.03 -14.36
C GLN A 33 -2.27 -7.80 -15.25
N LEU A 34 -2.65 -7.84 -16.53
CA LEU A 34 -2.55 -6.67 -17.42
C LEU A 34 -3.48 -5.55 -17.00
N ASP A 35 -4.73 -5.86 -16.62
CA ASP A 35 -5.69 -4.87 -16.09
C ASP A 35 -5.15 -4.22 -14.80
N ARG A 36 -4.50 -5.02 -13.94
CA ARG A 36 -3.85 -4.51 -12.72
C ARG A 36 -2.65 -3.62 -13.01
N LEU A 37 -1.88 -3.95 -14.04
CA LEU A 37 -0.77 -3.11 -14.50
C LEU A 37 -1.28 -1.73 -14.95
N GLU A 38 -2.31 -1.71 -15.79
CA GLU A 38 -2.91 -0.48 -16.30
C GLU A 38 -3.47 0.38 -15.17
N TRP A 39 -4.32 -0.19 -14.31
CA TRP A 39 -4.86 0.51 -13.14
C TRP A 39 -3.75 1.12 -12.27
N LYS A 40 -2.66 0.38 -12.05
CA LYS A 40 -1.55 0.88 -11.23
C LYS A 40 -0.79 2.02 -11.89
N ASN A 41 -0.56 1.93 -13.20
CA ASN A 41 0.08 3.00 -13.96
C ASN A 41 -0.77 4.28 -13.94
N GLU A 42 -2.09 4.17 -14.10
CA GLU A 42 -3.01 5.31 -13.97
C GLU A 42 -2.94 5.93 -12.58
N LEU A 43 -2.94 5.11 -11.51
CA LEU A 43 -2.82 5.60 -10.14
C LEU A 43 -1.51 6.37 -9.94
N LEU A 44 -0.36 5.83 -10.40
CA LEU A 44 0.93 6.48 -10.28
C LEU A 44 1.00 7.79 -11.07
N ASN A 45 0.45 7.83 -12.27
CA ASN A 45 0.36 9.04 -13.09
C ASN A 45 -0.51 10.11 -12.41
N ASN A 46 -1.64 9.72 -11.83
CA ASN A 46 -2.50 10.63 -11.08
C ASN A 46 -1.79 11.22 -9.84
N ILE A 47 -1.06 10.40 -9.09
CA ILE A 47 -0.26 10.88 -7.96
C ILE A 47 0.81 11.86 -8.43
N SER A 48 1.57 11.50 -9.47
CA SER A 48 2.63 12.35 -10.02
C SER A 48 2.10 13.69 -10.54
N SER A 49 0.99 13.69 -11.26
CA SER A 49 0.36 14.92 -11.77
C SER A 49 -0.12 15.84 -10.64
N ARG A 50 -0.68 15.27 -9.56
CA ARG A 50 -1.12 16.03 -8.38
C ARG A 50 0.06 16.63 -7.61
N GLN A 51 1.17 15.91 -7.50
CA GLN A 51 2.40 16.42 -6.88
C GLN A 51 3.09 17.50 -7.70
N SER A 52 3.00 17.42 -9.03
CA SER A 52 3.58 18.43 -9.92
C SER A 52 2.74 19.68 -10.08
N ALA A 53 1.50 19.68 -9.58
CA ALA A 53 0.62 20.84 -9.62
C ALA A 53 1.06 21.90 -8.59
N GLU A 54 0.60 23.14 -8.77
CA GLU A 54 0.90 24.25 -7.86
C GLU A 54 0.53 23.93 -6.42
N ASN A 55 1.30 24.45 -5.47
CA ASN A 55 1.03 24.29 -4.05
C ASN A 55 -0.34 24.87 -3.70
N ILE A 56 -1.04 24.18 -2.83
CA ILE A 56 -2.33 24.66 -2.32
C ILE A 56 -2.20 25.14 -0.87
N THR A 57 -3.13 25.98 -0.44
CA THR A 57 -3.32 26.27 0.99
C THR A 57 -3.85 25.02 1.68
N PHE A 58 -3.38 24.74 2.90
CA PHE A 58 -3.82 23.56 3.63
C PHE A 58 -5.35 23.56 3.87
N PRO A 59 -6.08 22.50 3.44
CA PRO A 59 -7.54 22.46 3.52
C PRO A 59 -8.01 21.97 4.90
N TYR A 60 -8.08 22.85 5.89
CA TYR A 60 -8.40 22.49 7.28
C TYR A 60 -9.75 21.78 7.47
N ASN A 61 -10.79 22.24 6.76
CA ASN A 61 -12.17 21.80 6.96
C ASN A 61 -12.75 21.00 5.78
N GLU A 62 -11.97 20.76 4.74
CA GLU A 62 -12.44 20.12 3.53
C GLU A 62 -12.03 18.65 3.46
N ARG A 63 -12.96 17.78 3.05
CA ARG A 63 -12.73 16.33 2.87
C ARG A 63 -12.69 15.94 1.40
N ILE A 64 -12.16 16.84 0.57
CA ILE A 64 -12.19 16.65 -0.88
C ILE A 64 -11.05 15.73 -1.28
N LYS A 65 -11.38 14.59 -1.89
CA LYS A 65 -10.38 13.62 -2.41
C LYS A 65 -9.40 14.25 -3.40
N ASP A 66 -9.77 15.34 -4.04
CA ASP A 66 -8.94 16.04 -5.01
C ASP A 66 -7.71 16.70 -4.41
N PHE A 67 -7.68 16.91 -3.09
CA PHE A 67 -6.52 17.43 -2.37
C PHE A 67 -5.50 16.33 -1.97
N GLU A 68 -5.89 15.08 -2.03
CA GLU A 68 -4.96 13.98 -1.74
C GLU A 68 -3.78 14.01 -2.71
N TYR A 69 -2.57 13.83 -2.19
CA TYR A 69 -1.29 13.92 -2.90
C TYR A 69 -0.91 15.32 -3.43
N ARG A 70 -1.60 16.39 -3.04
CA ARG A 70 -1.19 17.76 -3.35
C ARG A 70 -0.10 18.23 -2.40
N ASN A 71 0.81 19.05 -2.92
CA ASN A 71 1.81 19.73 -2.11
C ASN A 71 1.18 20.92 -1.39
N THR A 72 1.58 21.10 -0.13
CA THR A 72 1.21 22.25 0.68
C THR A 72 2.32 22.58 1.67
N SER A 73 2.25 23.76 2.28
CA SER A 73 3.12 24.16 3.37
C SER A 73 2.30 24.65 4.54
N VAL A 74 2.85 24.47 5.74
CA VAL A 74 2.23 24.92 6.99
C VAL A 74 3.28 25.56 7.88
N GLU A 75 2.86 26.55 8.67
CA GLU A 75 3.70 27.24 9.64
C GLU A 75 3.09 27.14 11.03
N GLY A 76 3.93 26.88 12.06
CA GLY A 76 3.44 26.74 13.42
C GLY A 76 4.42 26.01 14.31
N LYS A 77 3.90 25.31 15.33
CA LYS A 77 4.67 24.59 16.35
C LYS A 77 4.15 23.19 16.58
N PHE A 78 5.06 22.28 16.91
CA PHE A 78 4.67 20.95 17.39
C PHE A 78 4.00 21.05 18.77
N MET A 79 3.05 20.17 19.00
CA MET A 79 2.38 20.04 20.30
C MET A 79 3.06 18.96 21.12
N GLU A 80 3.40 19.30 22.37
CA GLU A 80 4.03 18.35 23.29
C GLU A 80 3.11 17.15 23.60
N ASN A 81 3.71 15.99 23.82
CA ASN A 81 3.02 14.74 24.20
C ASN A 81 1.95 14.26 23.20
N THR A 82 2.08 14.61 21.92
CA THR A 82 1.15 14.18 20.87
C THR A 82 1.80 13.26 19.84
N GLN A 83 2.98 12.74 20.12
CA GLN A 83 3.68 11.83 19.22
C GLN A 83 2.99 10.46 19.20
N THR A 84 2.71 9.98 18.01
CA THR A 84 2.02 8.73 17.73
C THR A 84 2.93 7.86 16.85
N PHE A 85 3.05 6.57 17.17
CA PHE A 85 3.86 5.62 16.42
C PHE A 85 2.97 4.75 15.55
N PHE A 86 2.91 5.05 14.28
CA PHE A 86 2.15 4.28 13.31
C PHE A 86 3.01 3.13 12.77
N PHE A 87 2.67 1.90 13.16
CA PHE A 87 3.40 0.70 12.75
C PHE A 87 3.31 0.49 11.23
N ARG A 88 4.47 0.50 10.60
CA ARG A 88 4.58 0.28 9.15
C ARG A 88 5.99 -0.21 8.80
N PRO A 89 6.13 -1.29 8.00
CA PRO A 89 7.41 -1.62 7.41
C PRO A 89 7.85 -0.55 6.42
N ASN A 90 9.15 -0.32 6.31
CA ASN A 90 9.72 0.54 5.28
C ASN A 90 9.70 -0.12 3.89
N LEU A 91 10.16 0.58 2.86
CA LEU A 91 10.20 0.07 1.48
C LEU A 91 11.11 -1.15 1.31
N SER A 92 12.10 -1.33 2.19
CA SER A 92 12.98 -2.51 2.24
C SER A 92 12.38 -3.68 3.03
N GLY A 93 11.18 -3.52 3.61
CA GLY A 93 10.49 -4.54 4.41
C GLY A 93 10.95 -4.62 5.87
N GLN A 94 11.78 -3.71 6.34
CA GLN A 94 12.19 -3.61 7.74
C GLN A 94 11.03 -3.08 8.59
N SER A 95 10.76 -3.70 9.74
CA SER A 95 9.71 -3.26 10.67
C SER A 95 10.10 -1.97 11.39
N GLY A 96 9.15 -1.07 11.56
CA GLY A 96 9.35 0.19 12.24
C GLY A 96 8.06 1.01 12.33
N TYR A 97 8.21 2.29 12.53
CA TYR A 97 7.09 3.20 12.76
C TYR A 97 7.24 4.49 11.96
N ASN A 98 6.16 4.98 11.37
CA ASN A 98 6.06 6.39 11.05
C ASN A 98 5.74 7.16 12.33
N VAL A 99 6.46 8.24 12.58
CA VAL A 99 6.19 9.13 13.69
C VAL A 99 5.24 10.21 13.24
N VAL A 100 4.09 10.30 13.91
CA VAL A 100 3.06 11.31 13.62
C VAL A 100 2.85 12.17 14.86
N SER A 101 2.84 13.49 14.70
CA SER A 101 2.66 14.41 15.82
C SER A 101 1.63 15.48 15.47
N ALA A 102 0.90 15.96 16.47
CA ALA A 102 0.04 17.12 16.29
C ALA A 102 0.88 18.40 16.16
N PHE A 103 0.42 19.29 15.33
CA PHE A 103 1.05 20.55 15.01
C PHE A 103 0.01 21.66 15.01
N LYS A 104 0.27 22.72 15.78
CA LYS A 104 -0.57 23.88 15.88
C LYS A 104 -0.07 24.94 14.93
N THR A 105 -0.89 25.29 13.95
CA THR A 105 -0.54 26.30 12.96
C THR A 105 -0.65 27.71 13.53
N ILE A 106 -0.10 28.69 12.81
CA ILE A 106 -0.21 30.12 13.17
C ILE A 106 -1.68 30.61 13.22
N ASP A 107 -2.60 29.94 12.51
CA ASP A 107 -4.03 30.23 12.50
C ASP A 107 -4.80 29.48 13.61
N ASP A 108 -4.11 28.99 14.62
CA ASP A 108 -4.66 28.21 15.73
C ASP A 108 -5.33 26.87 15.34
N SER A 109 -5.22 26.46 14.10
CA SER A 109 -5.73 25.16 13.63
C SER A 109 -4.77 24.03 14.02
N VAL A 110 -5.31 22.83 14.24
CA VAL A 110 -4.51 21.63 14.54
C VAL A 110 -4.48 20.72 13.31
N ILE A 111 -3.30 20.25 12.97
CA ILE A 111 -3.06 19.27 11.91
C ILE A 111 -2.16 18.14 12.44
N TYR A 112 -2.14 17.00 11.77
CA TYR A 112 -1.20 15.92 12.07
C TYR A 112 -0.11 15.88 11.01
N LEU A 113 1.15 15.79 11.47
CA LEU A 113 2.34 15.71 10.62
C LEU A 113 2.94 14.32 10.70
N ASP A 114 3.08 13.63 9.58
CA ASP A 114 3.92 12.44 9.45
C ASP A 114 5.37 12.91 9.22
N ILE A 115 6.19 12.79 10.26
CA ILE A 115 7.56 13.33 10.32
C ILE A 115 8.55 12.40 9.60
N GLY A 116 8.18 11.14 9.40
CA GLY A 116 9.02 10.14 8.76
C GLY A 116 9.05 8.82 9.52
N TRP A 117 9.83 7.89 8.99
CA TRP A 117 9.92 6.52 9.50
C TRP A 117 11.16 6.32 10.38
N ILE A 118 11.01 5.53 11.44
CA ILE A 118 12.09 5.08 12.33
C ILE A 118 12.09 3.56 12.47
N PRO A 119 13.26 2.92 12.68
CA PRO A 119 13.34 1.50 13.01
C PRO A 119 12.60 1.17 14.31
N PHE A 120 12.18 -0.09 14.44
CA PHE A 120 11.45 -0.59 15.61
C PHE A 120 12.17 -0.32 16.94
N GLU A 121 13.50 -0.48 16.95
CA GLU A 121 14.35 -0.35 18.13
C GLU A 121 14.49 1.10 18.61
N GLN A 122 14.25 2.07 17.74
CA GLN A 122 14.41 3.50 18.06
C GLN A 122 13.19 4.10 18.77
N LYS A 123 12.08 3.38 18.84
CA LYS A 123 10.86 3.89 19.48
C LYS A 123 11.07 4.30 20.95
N GLU A 124 11.91 3.58 21.69
CA GLU A 124 12.16 3.87 23.11
C GLU A 124 13.14 5.04 23.34
N ASN A 125 13.86 5.45 22.29
CA ASN A 125 14.81 6.56 22.31
C ASN A 125 14.26 7.79 21.60
N ILE A 126 13.00 8.16 21.88
CA ILE A 126 12.29 9.21 21.13
C ILE A 126 12.91 10.59 21.28
N ASP A 127 13.65 10.85 22.34
CA ASP A 127 14.37 12.11 22.55
C ASP A 127 15.38 12.42 21.44
N PHE A 128 15.72 11.41 20.62
CA PHE A 128 16.61 11.61 19.49
C PHE A 128 16.02 12.51 18.39
N LEU A 129 14.69 12.68 18.32
CA LEU A 129 14.06 13.59 17.36
C LEU A 129 14.31 15.08 17.68
N ASP A 130 14.74 15.40 18.89
CA ASP A 130 15.13 16.74 19.35
C ASP A 130 14.19 17.86 18.86
N ILE A 131 12.89 17.65 19.02
CA ILE A 131 11.88 18.62 18.58
C ILE A 131 11.81 19.77 19.58
N ASP A 132 12.25 20.95 19.18
CA ASP A 132 12.03 22.19 19.95
C ASP A 132 10.58 22.66 19.81
N TYR A 133 9.75 22.34 20.81
CA TYR A 133 8.33 22.72 20.86
C TYR A 133 8.07 24.23 20.98
N LYS A 134 9.09 25.03 21.28
CA LYS A 134 8.98 26.50 21.34
C LYS A 134 9.25 27.16 19.99
N LYS A 135 9.95 26.47 19.09
CA LYS A 135 10.35 26.96 17.78
C LYS A 135 9.17 26.95 16.82
N ASN A 136 9.07 27.98 15.97
CA ASN A 136 8.22 27.93 14.80
C ASN A 136 8.93 27.20 13.67
N PHE A 137 8.19 26.34 13.01
CA PHE A 137 8.62 25.59 11.83
C PHE A 137 7.81 26.05 10.63
N SER A 138 8.46 26.11 9.46
CA SER A 138 7.81 26.25 8.16
C SER A 138 8.07 24.94 7.40
N LEU A 139 7.06 24.08 7.29
CA LEU A 139 7.20 22.71 6.84
C LEU A 139 6.44 22.50 5.53
N LYS A 140 7.09 21.83 4.59
CA LYS A 140 6.48 21.42 3.32
C LYS A 140 6.18 19.93 3.33
N GLY A 141 5.07 19.56 2.74
CA GLY A 141 4.66 18.16 2.69
C GLY A 141 3.59 17.88 1.65
N ILE A 142 3.19 16.61 1.63
CA ILE A 142 2.17 16.08 0.75
C ILE A 142 0.96 15.69 1.60
N LEU A 143 -0.22 16.10 1.16
CA LEU A 143 -1.46 15.73 1.83
C LEU A 143 -1.76 14.26 1.61
N ILE A 144 -2.02 13.55 2.71
CA ILE A 144 -2.55 12.19 2.69
C ILE A 144 -3.88 12.13 3.44
N SER A 145 -4.81 11.38 2.91
CA SER A 145 -6.11 11.19 3.56
C SER A 145 -5.98 10.33 4.81
N SER A 146 -6.60 10.79 5.89
CA SER A 146 -6.77 9.98 7.09
C SER A 146 -7.59 8.72 6.77
N LYS A 147 -7.16 7.58 7.27
CA LYS A 147 -7.86 6.31 7.10
C LYS A 147 -8.75 6.03 8.30
N GLN A 148 -9.93 5.48 8.05
CA GLN A 148 -10.75 4.94 9.11
C GLN A 148 -10.43 3.46 9.30
N ARG A 149 -10.47 3.00 10.55
CA ARG A 149 -10.34 1.59 10.88
C ARG A 149 -11.51 0.80 10.28
N ASN A 150 -11.21 -0.34 9.70
CA ASN A 150 -12.21 -1.29 9.21
C ASN A 150 -12.24 -2.55 10.10
N MET A 151 -13.18 -3.46 9.84
CA MET A 151 -13.39 -4.67 10.63
C MET A 151 -12.16 -5.61 10.67
N PHE A 152 -11.25 -5.51 9.71
CA PHE A 152 -10.04 -6.33 9.63
C PHE A 152 -8.78 -5.60 10.15
N SER A 153 -8.90 -4.32 10.51
CA SER A 153 -7.76 -3.57 11.05
C SER A 153 -7.49 -4.00 12.48
N PRO A 154 -6.22 -4.26 12.86
CA PRO A 154 -5.86 -4.48 14.25
C PRO A 154 -6.29 -3.31 15.14
N GLU A 155 -6.53 -3.58 16.40
CA GLU A 155 -6.78 -2.52 17.39
C GLU A 155 -5.49 -1.78 17.73
N ASN A 156 -5.60 -0.47 17.91
CA ASN A 156 -4.48 0.35 18.34
C ASN A 156 -4.11 0.03 19.80
N ASP A 157 -2.81 -0.09 20.10
CA ASP A 157 -2.32 -0.24 21.47
C ASP A 157 -2.02 1.15 22.06
N TYR A 158 -3.03 1.73 22.67
CA TYR A 158 -2.93 3.08 23.27
C TYR A 158 -1.98 3.13 24.47
N ILE A 159 -1.74 1.98 25.18
CA ILE A 159 -0.82 1.91 26.32
C ILE A 159 0.61 2.00 25.82
N LYS A 160 0.95 1.28 24.78
CA LYS A 160 2.27 1.32 24.16
C LYS A 160 2.41 2.44 23.13
N ASN A 161 1.35 3.19 22.89
CA ASN A 161 1.28 4.20 21.82
C ASN A 161 1.69 3.65 20.44
N ILE A 162 1.16 2.45 20.09
CA ILE A 162 1.37 1.81 18.78
C ILE A 162 0.05 1.82 18.04
N TRP A 163 0.07 2.43 16.88
CA TRP A 163 -1.09 2.59 16.03
C TRP A 163 -0.96 1.75 14.76
N TYR A 164 -2.02 1.05 14.38
CA TYR A 164 -2.10 0.23 13.17
C TYR A 164 -2.96 0.86 12.07
N THR A 165 -3.69 1.90 12.43
CA THR A 165 -4.48 2.71 11.48
C THR A 165 -4.17 4.19 11.69
N LEU A 166 -3.78 4.87 10.63
CA LEU A 166 -3.51 6.30 10.65
C LEU A 166 -4.83 7.08 10.52
N SER A 167 -5.50 7.27 11.65
CA SER A 167 -6.82 7.89 11.76
C SER A 167 -6.75 9.20 12.54
N SER A 168 -6.93 10.33 11.86
CA SER A 168 -7.01 11.63 12.52
C SER A 168 -8.21 11.72 13.47
N THR A 169 -9.31 11.03 13.15
CA THR A 169 -10.49 10.98 14.02
C THR A 169 -10.18 10.30 15.36
N GLU A 170 -9.49 9.15 15.32
CA GLU A 170 -9.10 8.45 16.55
C GLU A 170 -8.03 9.24 17.33
N MET A 171 -7.06 9.86 16.63
CA MET A 171 -6.07 10.74 17.26
C MET A 171 -6.74 11.95 17.93
N ASN A 172 -7.75 12.57 17.29
CA ASN A 172 -8.53 13.65 17.88
C ASN A 172 -9.22 13.23 19.19
N GLN A 173 -9.79 12.03 19.21
CA GLN A 173 -10.43 11.49 20.42
C GLN A 173 -9.40 11.22 21.52
N PHE A 174 -8.27 10.61 21.17
CA PHE A 174 -7.23 10.23 22.11
C PHE A 174 -6.55 11.44 22.76
N TYR A 175 -6.15 12.42 21.95
CA TYR A 175 -5.47 13.63 22.43
C TYR A 175 -6.44 14.75 22.82
N LYS A 176 -7.74 14.57 22.67
CA LYS A 176 -8.79 15.61 22.90
C LYS A 176 -8.55 16.86 22.08
N LEU A 177 -8.20 16.69 20.82
CA LEU A 177 -7.92 17.74 19.86
C LEU A 177 -9.02 17.81 18.80
N ASN A 178 -9.06 18.92 18.06
CA ASN A 178 -9.89 19.08 16.86
C ASN A 178 -8.99 19.28 15.64
N GLY A 179 -8.26 18.23 15.29
CA GLY A 179 -7.33 18.23 14.19
C GLY A 179 -8.01 17.99 12.83
N SER A 180 -7.33 18.43 11.77
CA SER A 180 -7.77 18.27 10.38
C SER A 180 -7.96 16.78 10.00
N PHE A 181 -8.82 16.55 9.01
CA PHE A 181 -8.99 15.24 8.39
C PHE A 181 -7.74 14.78 7.64
N PHE A 182 -7.03 15.69 6.98
CA PHE A 182 -5.79 15.36 6.28
C PHE A 182 -4.61 15.29 7.24
N ILE A 183 -3.64 14.46 6.87
CA ILE A 183 -2.34 14.34 7.50
C ILE A 183 -1.33 14.88 6.49
N LEU A 184 -0.43 15.74 6.95
CA LEU A 184 0.64 16.26 6.12
C LEU A 184 1.89 15.39 6.29
N LYS A 185 2.25 14.66 5.25
CA LYS A 185 3.49 13.91 5.20
C LYS A 185 4.64 14.82 4.80
N ILE A 186 5.57 15.05 5.72
CA ILE A 186 6.72 15.93 5.52
C ILE A 186 7.65 15.34 4.45
N ILE A 187 8.16 16.20 3.56
CA ILE A 187 9.10 15.84 2.49
C ILE A 187 10.46 16.54 2.65
N ASP A 188 10.58 17.47 3.60
CA ASP A 188 11.80 18.21 3.86
C ASP A 188 12.61 17.51 4.95
N GLN A 189 13.76 16.91 4.56
CA GLN A 189 14.66 16.20 5.48
C GLN A 189 15.48 17.13 6.37
N ASN A 190 15.54 18.42 6.09
CA ASN A 190 16.42 19.35 6.81
C ASN A 190 16.08 19.51 8.29
N TYR A 191 14.87 19.14 8.70
CA TYR A 191 14.41 19.27 10.08
C TYR A 191 14.48 17.96 10.88
N PHE A 192 14.49 16.81 10.20
CA PHE A 192 14.35 15.50 10.84
C PHE A 192 15.33 14.49 10.25
N GLU A 193 16.63 14.79 10.35
CA GLU A 193 17.71 13.96 9.78
C GLU A 193 17.70 12.52 10.32
N GLN A 194 17.16 12.32 11.53
CA GLN A 194 17.09 11.02 12.18
C GLN A 194 15.96 10.13 11.64
N THR A 195 15.01 10.69 10.89
CA THR A 195 13.92 9.94 10.30
C THR A 195 14.18 9.67 8.81
N LEU A 196 13.72 8.51 8.32
CA LEU A 196 13.70 8.24 6.90
C LEU A 196 12.40 8.78 6.30
N ILE A 197 12.52 9.76 5.40
CA ILE A 197 11.38 10.25 4.63
C ILE A 197 11.19 9.34 3.42
N GLU A 198 10.34 8.32 3.58
CA GLU A 198 10.02 7.38 2.53
C GLU A 198 8.68 7.73 1.86
N PHE A 199 8.68 8.70 0.97
CA PHE A 199 7.55 8.90 0.07
C PHE A 199 8.03 9.06 -1.37
N ASN A 200 8.15 7.93 -2.04
CA ASN A 200 8.36 7.92 -3.47
C ASN A 200 7.29 7.00 -4.12
N PRO A 201 6.22 7.55 -4.68
CA PRO A 201 5.19 6.74 -5.32
C PRO A 201 5.72 5.93 -6.51
N THR A 202 6.82 6.37 -7.13
CA THR A 202 7.45 5.65 -8.25
C THR A 202 8.21 4.39 -7.81
N GLN A 203 8.54 4.27 -6.52
CA GLN A 203 9.22 3.09 -5.96
C GLN A 203 8.25 1.98 -5.53
N ILE A 204 6.94 2.17 -5.66
CA ILE A 204 5.98 1.09 -5.36
C ILE A 204 6.17 -0.02 -6.40
N PRO A 205 6.59 -1.26 -6.00
CA PRO A 205 6.88 -2.33 -6.94
C PRO A 205 5.69 -2.61 -7.89
N ASN A 206 5.95 -2.70 -9.18
CA ASN A 206 4.93 -2.99 -10.20
C ASN A 206 5.35 -4.19 -11.04
N ASN A 207 5.19 -5.39 -10.50
CA ASN A 207 5.64 -6.63 -11.13
C ASN A 207 4.52 -7.32 -11.95
N HIS A 208 3.40 -6.64 -12.20
CA HIS A 208 2.24 -7.23 -12.85
C HIS A 208 2.55 -7.72 -14.26
N LEU A 209 3.41 -7.04 -15.01
CA LEU A 209 3.83 -7.48 -16.34
C LEU A 209 4.60 -8.82 -16.30
N GLN A 210 5.48 -9.00 -15.31
CA GLN A 210 6.22 -10.26 -15.13
C GLN A 210 5.29 -11.41 -14.79
N TYR A 211 4.30 -11.17 -13.90
CA TYR A 211 3.29 -12.18 -13.57
C TYR A 211 2.38 -12.51 -14.76
N ALA A 212 1.98 -11.52 -15.56
CA ALA A 212 1.22 -11.77 -16.79
C ALA A 212 2.00 -12.67 -17.74
N GLY A 213 3.28 -12.37 -17.98
CA GLY A 213 4.17 -13.20 -18.80
C GLY A 213 4.27 -14.63 -18.28
N THR A 214 4.37 -14.83 -16.97
CA THR A 214 4.41 -16.14 -16.34
C THR A 214 3.13 -16.94 -16.59
N TRP A 215 1.95 -16.32 -16.44
CA TRP A 215 0.67 -16.97 -16.69
C TRP A 215 0.49 -17.38 -18.14
N PHE A 216 0.86 -16.51 -19.10
CA PHE A 216 0.80 -16.84 -20.52
C PHE A 216 1.80 -17.93 -20.91
N LEU A 217 3.01 -17.91 -20.33
CA LEU A 217 3.98 -19.00 -20.55
C LEU A 217 3.44 -20.34 -20.06
N LEU A 218 2.88 -20.38 -18.86
CA LEU A 218 2.25 -21.59 -18.30
C LEU A 218 1.09 -22.06 -19.17
N PHE A 219 0.25 -21.15 -19.69
CA PHE A 219 -0.82 -21.48 -20.62
C PHE A 219 -0.28 -22.20 -21.87
N ILE A 220 0.80 -21.66 -22.47
CA ILE A 220 1.43 -22.26 -23.66
C ILE A 220 1.96 -23.66 -23.34
N VAL A 221 2.69 -23.81 -22.23
CA VAL A 221 3.27 -25.10 -21.82
C VAL A 221 2.18 -26.15 -21.59
N VAL A 222 1.14 -25.78 -20.82
CA VAL A 222 0.00 -26.67 -20.55
C VAL A 222 -0.73 -27.04 -21.85
N GLY A 223 -0.91 -26.08 -22.75
CA GLY A 223 -1.50 -26.33 -24.06
C GLY A 223 -0.70 -27.32 -24.89
N VAL A 224 0.61 -27.13 -25.01
CA VAL A 224 1.49 -28.03 -25.76
C VAL A 224 1.45 -29.45 -25.17
N LEU A 225 1.54 -29.57 -23.85
CA LEU A 225 1.47 -30.89 -23.17
C LEU A 225 0.12 -31.57 -23.38
N TYR A 226 -0.96 -30.82 -23.29
CA TYR A 226 -2.31 -31.36 -23.51
C TYR A 226 -2.49 -31.85 -24.94
N PHE A 227 -2.15 -31.04 -25.93
CA PHE A 227 -2.28 -31.42 -27.36
C PHE A 227 -1.36 -32.55 -27.72
N TYR A 228 -0.13 -32.58 -27.21
CA TYR A 228 0.78 -33.71 -27.39
C TYR A 228 0.18 -35.02 -26.86
N GLN A 229 -0.38 -34.99 -25.66
CA GLN A 229 -0.98 -36.18 -25.06
C GLN A 229 -2.23 -36.66 -25.82
N VAL A 230 -3.09 -35.72 -26.26
CA VAL A 230 -4.26 -36.06 -27.09
C VAL A 230 -3.83 -36.65 -28.42
N TYR A 231 -2.84 -36.07 -29.09
CA TYR A 231 -2.28 -36.60 -30.33
C TYR A 231 -1.74 -38.01 -30.16
N ARG A 232 -0.99 -38.27 -29.08
CA ARG A 232 -0.47 -39.61 -28.75
C ARG A 232 -1.59 -40.65 -28.56
N ILE A 233 -2.65 -40.29 -27.86
CA ILE A 233 -3.81 -41.17 -27.64
C ILE A 233 -4.50 -41.51 -28.97
N ILE A 234 -4.71 -40.53 -29.83
CA ILE A 234 -5.33 -40.72 -31.14
C ILE A 234 -4.46 -41.65 -32.01
N ARG A 235 -3.14 -41.38 -32.10
CA ARG A 235 -2.20 -42.16 -32.91
C ARG A 235 -2.16 -43.63 -32.50
N ILE A 236 -2.20 -43.93 -31.19
CA ILE A 236 -2.23 -45.31 -30.69
C ILE A 236 -3.49 -46.02 -31.13
N LYS A 237 -4.66 -45.35 -31.13
CA LYS A 237 -5.94 -45.94 -31.56
C LYS A 237 -6.02 -46.22 -33.06
N TRP A 238 -5.24 -45.54 -33.90
CA TRP A 238 -5.22 -45.75 -35.34
C TRP A 238 -4.29 -46.87 -35.78
N ASN A 239 -3.33 -47.26 -34.93
CA ASN A 239 -2.35 -48.29 -35.19
C ASN A 239 -2.71 -49.65 -34.57
N THR A 240 -3.85 -49.75 -33.88
CA THR A 240 -4.44 -51.01 -33.34
C THR A 240 -5.73 -51.35 -34.04
#